data_68ae1b6142460e3a16696712b9c631d5
#
_entry.id   68ae1b6142460e3a16696712b9c631d5
#
_cell.length_a   1.000
_cell.length_b   1.000
_cell.length_c   1.000
_cell.angle_alpha   90.00
_cell.angle_beta   90.00
_cell.angle_gamma   90.00
#
_symmetry.space_group_name_H-M   'P 1'
#
loop_
_entity.id
_entity.type
_entity.pdbx_description
1 polymer ?
#
loop_
_entity_poly.entity_id
_entity_poly.type
_entity_poly.pdbx_seq_one_letter_code
_entity_poly.pdbx_strand_id
1 'polypeptide(L)'
;EEDPSHKQLIPYCVFRCGDRILHYTRGKAGGESRLHAKISVGVGGHINPVDADSGRTGPEVYHAAVARELEEELELPGGQSQRIIGLLNDDSNPVGRVHLGIVHLIDLESDAVSSREDALANLGFSPLAELNGEHFDRLETWSAFCVRHLAESLG
;
A
#
# COMPACT_ATOMS: atom_id res chain seq x y z
N GLU A 1 12.07 -6.95 14.57
CA GLU A 1 13.02 -6.22 15.33
C GLU A 1 12.77 -4.74 15.33
N GLU A 2 13.10 -4.12 16.43
CA GLU A 2 12.76 -2.72 16.60
C GLU A 2 13.99 -1.85 16.72
N ASP A 3 15.02 -2.21 15.98
CA ASP A 3 16.25 -1.44 15.96
C ASP A 3 16.14 -0.36 14.89
N PRO A 4 16.04 0.93 15.27
CA PRO A 4 15.85 1.98 14.28
C PRO A 4 17.04 2.20 13.37
N SER A 5 18.20 1.62 13.69
CA SER A 5 19.36 1.74 12.80
C SER A 5 19.25 0.80 11.59
N HIS A 6 18.33 -0.16 11.63
CA HIS A 6 18.14 -1.12 10.54
C HIS A 6 16.65 -1.27 10.29
N LYS A 7 16.11 -0.40 9.43
CA LYS A 7 14.69 -0.43 9.16
C LYS A 7 14.33 -1.61 8.29
N GLN A 8 13.18 -2.20 8.56
CA GLN A 8 12.65 -3.29 7.78
C GLN A 8 11.96 -2.74 6.55
N LEU A 9 12.22 -3.36 5.40
CA LEU A 9 11.61 -2.90 4.15
C LEU A 9 10.17 -3.40 4.04
N ILE A 10 9.28 -2.49 3.70
CA ILE A 10 7.87 -2.79 3.54
C ILE A 10 7.45 -2.35 2.14
N PRO A 11 7.13 -3.27 1.24
CA PRO A 11 6.54 -2.86 -0.03
C PRO A 11 5.17 -2.25 0.23
N TYR A 12 4.91 -1.12 -0.39
CA TYR A 12 3.68 -0.37 -0.20
C TYR A 12 3.11 -0.09 -1.59
N CYS A 13 2.14 -0.89 -1.99
CA CYS A 13 1.67 -0.88 -3.37
C CYS A 13 0.40 -0.07 -3.49
N VAL A 14 0.44 0.96 -4.34
CA VAL A 14 -0.69 1.84 -4.63
C VAL A 14 -1.22 1.47 -6.01
N PHE A 15 -2.52 1.25 -6.11
CA PHE A 15 -3.14 0.83 -7.35
C PHE A 15 -3.95 1.96 -7.95
N ARG A 16 -3.71 2.23 -9.22
CA ARG A 16 -4.37 3.32 -9.93
C ARG A 16 -5.08 2.77 -11.17
N CYS A 17 -6.30 3.23 -11.38
CA CYS A 17 -7.05 2.93 -12.60
C CYS A 17 -7.57 4.25 -13.14
N GLY A 18 -6.96 4.75 -14.23
CA GLY A 18 -7.27 6.07 -14.71
C GLY A 18 -6.85 7.13 -13.71
N ASP A 19 -7.79 7.95 -13.26
CA ASP A 19 -7.52 8.97 -12.26
C ASP A 19 -7.99 8.55 -10.87
N ARG A 20 -8.35 7.28 -10.68
CA ARG A 20 -8.86 6.78 -9.41
C ARG A 20 -7.85 5.90 -8.72
N ILE A 21 -7.85 5.96 -7.40
CA ILE A 21 -6.91 5.23 -6.56
C ILE A 21 -7.68 4.26 -5.69
N LEU A 22 -7.17 3.04 -5.59
CA LEU A 22 -7.75 2.02 -4.73
C LEU A 22 -7.56 2.40 -3.27
N HIS A 23 -8.61 2.24 -2.47
CA HIS A 23 -8.52 2.49 -1.05
C HIS A 23 -9.37 1.50 -0.28
N TYR A 24 -9.10 1.38 1.00
CA TYR A 24 -9.84 0.49 1.88
C TYR A 24 -9.66 0.97 3.31
N THR A 25 -10.44 0.40 4.23
CA THR A 25 -10.22 0.62 5.64
C THR A 25 -9.76 -0.70 6.26
N ARG A 26 -8.92 -0.59 7.27
CA ARG A 26 -8.32 -1.77 7.86
C ARG A 26 -9.09 -2.18 9.10
N GLY A 27 -9.01 -3.47 9.40
CA GLY A 27 -9.53 -3.98 10.64
C GLY A 27 -10.90 -4.58 10.51
N LYS A 28 -11.37 -5.06 11.64
CA LYS A 28 -12.63 -5.74 11.68
C LYS A 28 -13.76 -4.77 11.77
N ALA A 29 -14.84 -5.14 11.20
CA ALA A 29 -16.06 -4.38 11.36
C ALA A 29 -16.44 -4.45 12.81
N GLY A 30 -16.26 -3.40 13.55
CA GLY A 30 -16.56 -3.43 14.95
C GLY A 30 -17.03 -2.08 15.43
N GLY A 31 -18.31 -1.95 15.62
CA GLY A 31 -18.87 -0.83 16.34
C GLY A 31 -18.24 0.51 16.02
N GLU A 32 -17.83 1.16 17.07
CA GLU A 32 -17.34 2.53 16.97
C GLU A 32 -16.08 2.71 16.17
N SER A 33 -15.24 1.71 16.13
CA SER A 33 -13.98 1.84 15.43
C SER A 33 -14.17 2.06 13.94
N ARG A 34 -15.31 1.67 13.40
CA ARG A 34 -15.58 1.87 11.99
C ARG A 34 -15.76 3.33 11.64
N LEU A 35 -16.31 4.11 12.57
CA LEU A 35 -16.55 5.53 12.33
C LEU A 35 -15.26 6.31 12.28
N HIS A 36 -14.22 5.81 12.92
CA HIS A 36 -12.95 6.51 13.00
C HIS A 36 -11.85 5.80 12.25
N ALA A 37 -12.20 4.79 11.44
CA ALA A 37 -11.21 4.04 10.71
C ALA A 37 -10.52 4.92 9.69
N LYS A 38 -9.21 4.82 9.63
CA LYS A 38 -8.45 5.55 8.64
C LYS A 38 -8.52 4.84 7.31
N ILE A 39 -8.40 5.62 6.25
CA ILE A 39 -8.37 5.11 4.89
C ILE A 39 -6.93 4.82 4.50
N SER A 40 -6.68 3.66 3.92
CA SER A 40 -5.37 3.30 3.41
C SER A 40 -5.43 3.13 1.91
N VAL A 41 -4.37 3.57 1.22
CA VAL A 41 -4.24 3.35 -0.22
C VAL A 41 -3.11 2.38 -0.54
N GLY A 42 -2.42 1.85 0.47
CA GLY A 42 -1.29 0.97 0.24
C GLY A 42 -1.55 -0.45 0.69
N VAL A 43 -1.14 -1.39 -0.14
CA VAL A 43 -1.25 -2.82 0.14
C VAL A 43 0.15 -3.40 0.14
N GLY A 44 0.47 -4.20 1.16
CA GLY A 44 1.78 -4.82 1.23
C GLY A 44 2.02 -5.41 2.59
N GLY A 45 3.20 -5.93 2.80
CA GLY A 45 3.53 -6.57 4.05
C GLY A 45 5.02 -6.80 4.18
N HIS A 46 5.40 -7.45 5.27
CA HIS A 46 6.82 -7.72 5.52
C HIS A 46 7.36 -8.74 4.54
N ILE A 47 8.63 -8.55 4.18
CA ILE A 47 9.32 -9.54 3.38
C ILE A 47 9.54 -10.76 4.26
N ASN A 48 9.05 -11.90 3.78
CA ASN A 48 9.10 -13.14 4.54
C ASN A 48 10.48 -13.77 4.38
N PRO A 49 11.09 -14.26 5.48
CA PRO A 49 12.39 -14.93 5.36
C PRO A 49 12.43 -16.10 4.38
N VAL A 50 11.28 -16.74 4.16
CA VAL A 50 11.21 -17.84 3.18
C VAL A 50 11.58 -17.36 1.78
N ASP A 51 11.29 -16.11 1.46
CA ASP A 51 11.63 -15.58 0.15
C ASP A 51 13.13 -15.47 -0.05
N ALA A 52 13.87 -15.29 1.03
CA ALA A 52 15.33 -15.16 0.94
C ALA A 52 16.03 -16.50 0.72
N ASP A 53 15.37 -17.61 0.95
CA ASP A 53 15.97 -18.94 0.85
C ASP A 53 15.84 -19.56 -0.52
N SER A 54 15.49 -18.79 -1.53
CA SER A 54 15.21 -19.33 -2.84
C SER A 54 16.43 -19.40 -3.75
N GLY A 55 17.59 -18.89 -3.31
CA GLY A 55 18.77 -18.82 -4.13
C GLY A 55 18.74 -17.69 -5.15
N ARG A 56 17.79 -16.78 -5.03
CA ARG A 56 17.66 -15.66 -5.94
C ARG A 56 18.51 -14.49 -5.50
N THR A 57 18.73 -13.55 -6.42
CA THR A 57 19.40 -12.31 -6.06
C THR A 57 18.47 -11.45 -5.17
N GLY A 58 19.05 -10.41 -4.54
CA GLY A 58 18.26 -9.51 -3.70
C GLY A 58 17.05 -8.91 -4.39
N PRO A 59 17.22 -8.32 -5.59
CA PRO A 59 16.05 -7.78 -6.31
C PRO A 59 15.02 -8.83 -6.64
N GLU A 60 15.45 -10.04 -7.01
CA GLU A 60 14.51 -11.12 -7.32
C GLU A 60 13.72 -11.54 -6.09
N VAL A 61 14.40 -11.62 -4.93
CA VAL A 61 13.73 -11.94 -3.68
C VAL A 61 12.67 -10.90 -3.34
N TYR A 62 13.04 -9.64 -3.51
CA TYR A 62 12.12 -8.55 -3.21
C TYR A 62 10.88 -8.61 -4.10
N HIS A 63 11.08 -8.75 -5.41
CA HIS A 63 9.94 -8.79 -6.33
C HIS A 63 9.06 -10.00 -6.11
N ALA A 64 9.66 -11.13 -5.76
CA ALA A 64 8.88 -12.33 -5.46
C ALA A 64 8.04 -12.12 -4.19
N ALA A 65 8.60 -11.44 -3.20
CA ALA A 65 7.87 -11.16 -1.97
C ALA A 65 6.68 -10.24 -2.23
N VAL A 66 6.88 -9.20 -3.05
CA VAL A 66 5.80 -8.29 -3.41
C VAL A 66 4.68 -9.06 -4.11
N ALA A 67 5.02 -9.88 -5.10
CA ALA A 67 4.01 -10.62 -5.84
C ALA A 67 3.24 -11.55 -4.92
N ARG A 68 3.93 -12.22 -4.01
CA ARG A 68 3.28 -13.14 -3.08
C ARG A 68 2.30 -12.42 -2.17
N GLU A 69 2.72 -11.27 -1.62
CA GLU A 69 1.85 -10.50 -0.74
C GLU A 69 0.60 -10.03 -1.46
N LEU A 70 0.76 -9.57 -2.69
CA LEU A 70 -0.40 -9.10 -3.44
C LEU A 70 -1.36 -10.23 -3.75
N GLU A 71 -0.82 -11.41 -4.10
CA GLU A 71 -1.68 -12.55 -4.38
C GLU A 71 -2.44 -13.02 -3.16
N GLU A 72 -1.84 -12.86 -1.98
CA GLU A 72 -2.50 -13.28 -0.76
C GLU A 72 -3.64 -12.35 -0.37
N GLU A 73 -3.54 -11.10 -0.72
CA GLU A 73 -4.52 -10.11 -0.24
C GLU A 73 -5.55 -9.70 -1.28
N LEU A 74 -5.20 -9.76 -2.56
CA LEU A 74 -6.06 -9.21 -3.60
C LEU A 74 -6.18 -10.15 -4.78
N GLU A 75 -7.34 -10.06 -5.43
CA GLU A 75 -7.55 -10.63 -6.75
C GLU A 75 -7.50 -9.49 -7.74
N LEU A 76 -6.52 -9.51 -8.63
CA LEU A 76 -6.27 -8.40 -9.54
C LEU A 76 -6.64 -8.76 -10.98
N PRO A 77 -7.10 -7.78 -11.77
CA PRO A 77 -7.31 -8.01 -13.19
C PRO A 77 -5.96 -8.12 -13.89
N GLY A 78 -5.95 -8.66 -15.08
CA GLY A 78 -4.76 -8.66 -15.90
C GLY A 78 -4.46 -7.28 -16.44
N GLY A 79 -3.36 -7.18 -17.20
CA GLY A 79 -3.03 -5.93 -17.86
C GLY A 79 -2.59 -4.84 -16.91
N GLN A 80 -1.63 -5.16 -16.06
CA GLN A 80 -1.11 -4.19 -15.10
C GLN A 80 0.34 -3.87 -15.41
N SER A 81 0.76 -2.66 -15.06
CA SER A 81 2.16 -2.26 -15.11
C SER A 81 2.57 -1.70 -13.77
N GLN A 82 3.83 -1.83 -13.44
CA GLN A 82 4.30 -1.49 -12.10
C GLN A 82 5.62 -0.74 -12.17
N ARG A 83 5.79 0.26 -11.31
CA ARG A 83 7.07 0.94 -11.15
C ARG A 83 7.21 1.45 -9.72
N ILE A 84 8.46 1.55 -9.28
CA ILE A 84 8.76 2.13 -7.97
C ILE A 84 8.80 3.65 -8.13
N ILE A 85 8.07 4.35 -7.27
CA ILE A 85 7.99 5.82 -7.39
C ILE A 85 8.59 6.55 -6.19
N GLY A 86 8.96 5.87 -5.13
CA GLY A 86 9.57 6.55 -4.01
C GLY A 86 9.71 5.71 -2.77
N LEU A 87 10.20 6.34 -1.72
CA LEU A 87 10.40 5.71 -0.43
C LEU A 87 9.64 6.50 0.63
N LEU A 88 9.15 5.77 1.63
CA LEU A 88 8.47 6.37 2.77
C LEU A 88 9.34 6.18 4.00
N ASN A 89 9.78 7.28 4.58
CA ASN A 89 10.64 7.26 5.75
C ASN A 89 10.11 8.28 6.75
N ASP A 90 9.41 7.80 7.77
CA ASP A 90 8.75 8.67 8.74
C ASP A 90 9.14 8.26 10.14
N ASP A 91 9.99 9.04 10.76
CA ASP A 91 10.47 8.77 12.13
C ASP A 91 9.59 9.39 13.19
N SER A 92 8.44 9.95 12.82
CA SER A 92 7.60 10.66 13.78
C SER A 92 6.80 9.74 14.69
N ASN A 93 6.78 8.44 14.40
CA ASN A 93 6.06 7.49 15.23
C ASN A 93 6.86 6.19 15.35
N PRO A 94 6.53 5.33 16.31
CA PRO A 94 7.33 4.12 16.55
C PRO A 94 7.36 3.15 15.36
N VAL A 95 6.26 3.06 14.61
CA VAL A 95 6.24 2.15 13.47
C VAL A 95 7.18 2.65 12.38
N GLY A 96 7.14 3.94 12.09
CA GLY A 96 8.00 4.51 11.05
C GLY A 96 9.47 4.46 11.39
N ARG A 97 9.79 4.41 12.68
CA ARG A 97 11.20 4.36 13.07
C ARG A 97 11.89 3.07 12.68
N VAL A 98 11.12 1.99 12.54
CA VAL A 98 11.69 0.68 12.25
C VAL A 98 11.27 0.15 10.87
N HIS A 99 10.52 0.95 10.10
CA HIS A 99 10.06 0.52 8.79
C HIS A 99 10.39 1.56 7.72
N LEU A 100 10.78 1.08 6.56
CA LEU A 100 11.01 1.91 5.39
C LEU A 100 10.13 1.39 4.28
N GLY A 101 9.20 2.23 3.81
CA GLY A 101 8.28 1.82 2.77
C GLY A 101 8.87 2.05 1.39
N ILE A 102 8.70 1.07 0.52
CA ILE A 102 9.05 1.23 -0.89
C ILE A 102 7.75 1.31 -1.64
N VAL A 103 7.48 2.45 -2.25
CA VAL A 103 6.19 2.71 -2.89
C VAL A 103 6.23 2.25 -4.34
N HIS A 104 5.33 1.33 -4.64
CA HIS A 104 5.12 0.86 -6.01
C HIS A 104 3.80 1.45 -6.51
N LEU A 105 3.82 2.01 -7.70
CA LEU A 105 2.59 2.44 -8.35
C LEU A 105 2.24 1.39 -9.39
N ILE A 106 1.06 0.81 -9.24
CA ILE A 106 0.60 -0.23 -10.14
C ILE A 106 -0.59 0.30 -10.90
N ASP A 107 -0.42 0.46 -12.21
CA ASP A 107 -1.49 0.94 -13.09
C ASP A 107 -2.29 -0.25 -13.59
N LEU A 108 -3.60 -0.19 -13.41
CA LEU A 108 -4.52 -1.23 -13.81
C LEU A 108 -5.32 -0.79 -15.01
N GLU A 109 -5.65 -1.74 -15.89
CA GLU A 109 -6.52 -1.45 -17.02
C GLU A 109 -7.99 -1.52 -16.65
N SER A 110 -8.29 -2.06 -15.48
CA SER A 110 -9.66 -2.25 -15.03
C SER A 110 -9.70 -2.09 -13.52
N ASP A 111 -10.85 -1.70 -12.99
CA ASP A 111 -11.03 -1.59 -11.55
C ASP A 111 -11.62 -2.86 -10.94
N ALA A 112 -11.53 -3.97 -11.64
CA ALA A 112 -12.07 -5.25 -11.15
C ALA A 112 -11.12 -5.88 -10.15
N VAL A 113 -11.03 -5.29 -8.98
CA VAL A 113 -10.18 -5.74 -7.87
C VAL A 113 -11.08 -6.17 -6.74
N SER A 114 -10.78 -7.31 -6.15
CA SER A 114 -11.50 -7.76 -4.97
C SER A 114 -10.51 -8.20 -3.90
N SER A 115 -10.98 -8.16 -2.66
CA SER A 115 -10.17 -8.52 -1.51
C SER A 115 -10.28 -10.01 -1.26
N ARG A 116 -9.14 -10.63 -0.97
CA ARG A 116 -9.12 -12.04 -0.54
C ARG A 116 -9.11 -12.15 0.96
N GLU A 117 -8.95 -11.03 1.66
CA GLU A 117 -8.83 -11.03 3.11
C GLU A 117 -9.83 -10.09 3.73
N ASP A 118 -10.39 -10.53 4.85
CA ASP A 118 -11.38 -9.73 5.57
C ASP A 118 -10.79 -8.46 6.16
N ALA A 119 -9.47 -8.40 6.28
CA ALA A 119 -8.82 -7.23 6.85
C ALA A 119 -8.93 -6.00 5.96
N LEU A 120 -9.18 -6.19 4.66
CA LEU A 120 -9.32 -5.08 3.73
C LEU A 120 -10.80 -4.79 3.51
N ALA A 121 -11.36 -3.97 4.38
CA ALA A 121 -12.78 -3.65 4.33
C ALA A 121 -13.04 -2.43 3.46
N ASN A 122 -14.25 -2.34 2.93
CA ASN A 122 -14.69 -1.18 2.17
C ASN A 122 -13.77 -0.85 0.99
N LEU A 123 -13.34 -1.90 0.30
CA LEU A 123 -12.46 -1.74 -0.86
C LEU A 123 -13.18 -1.01 -1.97
N GLY A 124 -12.54 -0.02 -2.55
CA GLY A 124 -13.10 0.73 -3.65
C GLY A 124 -12.09 1.67 -4.27
N PHE A 125 -12.54 2.38 -5.29
CA PHE A 125 -11.72 3.37 -5.97
C PHE A 125 -12.35 4.74 -5.85
N SER A 126 -11.51 5.77 -5.65
CA SER A 126 -11.98 7.15 -5.63
C SER A 126 -11.00 8.01 -6.41
N PRO A 127 -11.50 9.09 -7.01
CA PRO A 127 -10.60 10.01 -7.71
C PRO A 127 -9.51 10.52 -6.80
N LEU A 128 -8.31 10.64 -7.36
CA LEU A 128 -7.17 11.16 -6.60
C LEU A 128 -7.48 12.52 -5.99
N ALA A 129 -8.22 13.36 -6.71
CA ALA A 129 -8.56 14.68 -6.23
C ALA A 129 -9.40 14.62 -4.95
N GLU A 130 -10.31 13.65 -4.84
CA GLU A 130 -11.11 13.50 -3.63
C GLU A 130 -10.26 13.05 -2.46
N LEU A 131 -9.35 12.13 -2.69
CA LEU A 131 -8.47 11.65 -1.63
C LEU A 131 -7.54 12.75 -1.14
N ASN A 132 -7.09 13.61 -2.04
CA ASN A 132 -6.22 14.72 -1.69
C ASN A 132 -7.00 15.93 -1.16
N GLY A 133 -8.33 15.89 -1.22
CA GLY A 133 -9.19 16.98 -0.79
C GLY A 133 -10.01 16.59 0.41
N GLU A 134 -11.30 16.31 0.18
CA GLU A 134 -12.24 16.15 1.28
C GLU A 134 -11.95 14.91 2.15
N HIS A 135 -11.25 13.91 1.62
CA HIS A 135 -10.94 12.71 2.40
C HIS A 135 -9.54 12.69 2.96
N PHE A 136 -8.77 13.76 2.73
CA PHE A 136 -7.35 13.74 3.09
C PHE A 136 -7.13 13.51 4.59
N ASP A 137 -7.97 14.09 5.42
CA ASP A 137 -7.82 13.97 6.87
C ASP A 137 -8.09 12.55 7.37
N ARG A 138 -8.72 11.73 6.56
CA ARG A 138 -9.03 10.36 6.94
C ARG A 138 -7.94 9.38 6.53
N LEU A 139 -6.94 9.82 5.79
CA LEU A 139 -5.87 8.95 5.32
C LEU A 139 -4.89 8.64 6.45
N GLU A 140 -4.42 7.40 6.53
CA GLU A 140 -3.35 7.09 7.45
C GLU A 140 -2.05 7.72 6.92
N THR A 141 -1.03 7.79 7.77
CA THR A 141 0.16 8.61 7.50
C THR A 141 0.83 8.33 6.16
N TRP A 142 1.15 7.07 5.90
CA TRP A 142 1.83 6.73 4.67
C TRP A 142 0.95 6.98 3.45
N SER A 143 -0.35 6.72 3.58
CA SER A 143 -1.28 6.97 2.49
C SER A 143 -1.38 8.45 2.19
N ALA A 144 -1.37 9.28 3.21
CA ALA A 144 -1.41 10.73 3.02
C ALA A 144 -0.19 11.21 2.25
N PHE A 145 0.99 10.70 2.59
CA PHE A 145 2.20 11.05 1.84
C PHE A 145 2.09 10.65 0.38
N CYS A 146 1.60 9.44 0.12
CA CYS A 146 1.47 8.94 -1.24
C CYS A 146 0.46 9.75 -2.05
N VAL A 147 -0.68 10.03 -1.47
CA VAL A 147 -1.72 10.78 -2.17
C VAL A 147 -1.23 12.17 -2.52
N ARG A 148 -0.59 12.83 -1.58
CA ARG A 148 -0.07 14.17 -1.84
C ARG A 148 0.99 14.16 -2.93
N HIS A 149 1.90 13.20 -2.87
CA HIS A 149 2.95 13.09 -3.87
C HIS A 149 2.38 12.84 -5.26
N LEU A 150 1.41 11.94 -5.36
CA LEU A 150 0.78 11.63 -6.64
C LEU A 150 0.02 12.85 -7.19
N ALA A 151 -0.66 13.58 -6.30
CA ALA A 151 -1.38 14.77 -6.73
C ALA A 151 -0.43 15.82 -7.28
N GLU A 152 0.74 15.98 -6.67
CA GLU A 152 1.73 16.94 -7.14
C GLU A 152 2.40 16.50 -8.44
N SER A 153 2.62 15.19 -8.59
CA SER A 153 3.32 14.67 -9.76
C SER A 153 2.43 14.59 -10.99
N LEU A 154 1.16 14.25 -10.77
CA LEU A 154 0.24 13.95 -11.86
C LEU A 154 -0.75 15.08 -12.12
N GLY A 155 -0.85 15.97 -11.18
CA GLY A 155 -1.74 17.12 -11.32
C GLY A 155 -1.07 18.23 -12.09
#